data_2ef4f2b6d78300c88436d187ee0b50e9
#
_entry.id   2ef4f2b6d78300c88436d187ee0b50e9
#
_cell.length_a   1.000
_cell.length_b   1.000
_cell.length_c   1.000
_cell.angle_alpha   90.00
_cell.angle_beta   90.00
_cell.angle_gamma   90.00
#
_symmetry.space_group_name_H-M   'P 1'
#
loop_
_entity.id
_entity.type
_entity.pdbx_description
1 polymer ?
#
loop_
_entity_poly.entity_id
_entity_poly.type
_entity_poly.pdbx_seq_one_letter_code
_entity_poly.pdbx_strand_id
1 'polypeptide(L)'
;MSVILIQWLIILKLLMGKKNLRPITKVKNPEPKKKLSVDWIIWAAWADRITFEEIREKTGKTENEVIKIMRKNLKASSFRLWRKRVNKISIKSRKKFEQNRRFLEDKSWKRIYWESFSI
;
A
#
# COMPACT_ATOMS: atom_id res chain seq x y z
N MET A 1 -1.89 -3.67 50.32
CA MET A 1 -1.95 -4.48 49.07
C MET A 1 -2.47 -3.73 47.87
N SER A 2 -3.40 -2.84 48.03
CA SER A 2 -3.97 -2.05 46.95
C SER A 2 -3.00 -1.03 46.32
N VAL A 3 -2.03 -0.52 47.06
CA VAL A 3 -1.11 0.53 46.55
C VAL A 3 -0.14 -0.01 45.49
N ILE A 4 0.35 -1.24 45.63
CA ILE A 4 1.25 -1.86 44.66
C ILE A 4 0.52 -2.15 43.34
N LEU A 5 -0.71 -2.67 43.40
CA LEU A 5 -1.54 -2.92 42.24
C LEU A 5 -1.92 -1.63 41.50
N ILE A 6 -2.23 -0.56 42.21
CA ILE A 6 -2.54 0.75 41.65
C ILE A 6 -1.30 1.35 40.96
N GLN A 7 -0.11 1.24 41.56
CA GLN A 7 1.15 1.67 40.95
C GLN A 7 1.47 0.89 39.68
N TRP A 8 1.25 -0.42 39.66
CA TRP A 8 1.41 -1.26 38.48
C TRP A 8 0.44 -0.87 37.36
N LEU A 9 -0.83 -0.62 37.69
CA LEU A 9 -1.83 -0.15 36.76
C LEU A 9 -1.49 1.22 36.16
N ILE A 10 -0.96 2.14 36.98
CA ILE A 10 -0.50 3.47 36.53
C ILE A 10 0.71 3.33 35.60
N ILE A 11 1.68 2.47 35.93
CA ILE A 11 2.84 2.19 35.10
C ILE A 11 2.43 1.55 33.78
N LEU A 12 1.50 0.58 33.81
CA LEU A 12 0.95 -0.03 32.59
C LEU A 12 0.21 0.97 31.71
N LYS A 13 -0.59 1.86 32.29
CA LYS A 13 -1.26 2.95 31.58
C LYS A 13 -0.26 3.94 30.96
N LEU A 14 0.81 4.28 31.68
CA LEU A 14 1.87 5.14 31.18
C LEU A 14 2.66 4.49 30.05
N LEU A 15 2.96 3.19 30.15
CA LEU A 15 3.63 2.42 29.10
C LEU A 15 2.75 2.22 27.87
N MET A 16 1.46 1.91 28.05
CA MET A 16 0.51 1.78 26.96
C MET A 16 0.15 3.15 26.34
N GLY A 17 0.05 4.21 27.15
CA GLY A 17 -0.24 5.55 26.66
C GLY A 17 0.82 6.07 25.69
N LYS A 18 2.09 5.76 25.89
CA LYS A 18 3.16 6.17 24.97
C LYS A 18 3.11 5.50 23.61
N LYS A 19 2.58 4.29 23.51
CA LYS A 19 2.44 3.57 22.24
C LYS A 19 1.31 4.13 21.36
N ASN A 20 0.31 4.73 21.98
CA ASN A 20 -0.85 5.28 21.26
C ASN A 20 -0.73 6.77 20.96
N LEU A 21 0.29 7.43 21.49
CA LEU A 21 0.58 8.85 21.26
C LEU A 21 1.44 9.07 20.01
N ARG A 22 1.24 8.31 18.95
CA ARG A 22 1.72 8.78 17.66
C ARG A 22 0.96 10.06 17.34
N PRO A 23 1.65 11.19 17.15
CA PRO A 23 0.96 12.39 16.75
C PRO A 23 0.14 12.07 15.51
N ILE A 24 -1.14 12.43 15.52
CA ILE A 24 -1.98 12.35 14.34
C ILE A 24 -1.34 13.28 13.31
N THR A 25 -0.40 12.74 12.56
CA THR A 25 0.18 13.47 11.44
C THR A 25 -0.94 13.74 10.47
N LYS A 26 -1.23 15.01 10.22
CA LYS A 26 -2.12 15.40 9.14
C LYS A 26 -1.73 14.61 7.90
N VAL A 27 -2.70 13.96 7.28
CA VAL A 27 -2.46 13.24 6.03
C VAL A 27 -1.77 14.20 5.07
N LYS A 28 -0.54 13.88 4.69
CA LYS A 28 0.31 14.78 3.90
C LYS A 28 -0.32 15.16 2.56
N ASN A 29 -1.15 14.27 2.02
CA ASN A 29 -1.88 14.48 0.77
C ASN A 29 -3.32 14.01 0.97
N PRO A 30 -4.24 14.90 1.41
CA PRO A 30 -5.63 14.54 1.58
C PRO A 30 -6.31 14.25 0.24
N GLU A 31 -7.29 13.36 0.27
CA GLU A 31 -8.08 13.04 -0.91
C GLU A 31 -8.78 14.28 -1.47
N PRO A 32 -8.68 14.56 -2.79
CA PRO A 32 -9.38 15.67 -3.42
C PRO A 32 -10.91 15.53 -3.29
N LYS A 33 -11.60 16.63 -3.08
CA LYS A 33 -13.06 16.65 -2.88
C LYS A 33 -13.84 16.19 -4.10
N LYS A 34 -13.34 16.46 -5.31
CA LYS A 34 -13.95 16.00 -6.56
C LYS A 34 -13.46 14.59 -6.89
N LYS A 35 -14.27 13.59 -6.63
CA LYS A 35 -14.05 12.23 -7.11
C LYS A 35 -14.20 12.21 -8.64
N LEU A 36 -13.41 11.39 -9.31
CA LEU A 36 -13.43 11.21 -10.78
C LEU A 36 -12.80 12.36 -11.59
N SER A 37 -12.17 13.34 -10.95
CA SER A 37 -11.40 14.36 -11.64
C SER A 37 -9.97 13.88 -11.94
N VAL A 38 -9.28 14.60 -12.85
CA VAL A 38 -7.86 14.35 -13.14
C VAL A 38 -7.01 14.45 -11.87
N ASP A 39 -7.30 15.41 -11.01
CA ASP A 39 -6.61 15.58 -9.72
C ASP A 39 -6.78 14.35 -8.81
N TRP A 40 -7.98 13.80 -8.77
CA TRP A 40 -8.24 12.57 -8.03
C TRP A 40 -7.44 11.38 -8.59
N ILE A 41 -7.35 11.27 -9.92
CA ILE A 41 -6.57 10.21 -10.58
C ILE A 41 -5.08 10.33 -10.24
N ILE A 42 -4.53 11.53 -10.27
CA ILE A 42 -3.14 11.81 -9.89
C ILE A 42 -2.90 11.43 -8.43
N TRP A 43 -3.79 11.86 -7.55
CA TRP A 43 -3.73 11.51 -6.13
C TRP A 43 -3.77 10.00 -5.91
N ALA A 44 -4.72 9.31 -6.54
CA ALA A 44 -4.87 7.86 -6.44
C ALA A 44 -3.67 7.10 -7.01
N ALA A 45 -3.07 7.59 -8.09
CA ALA A 45 -1.87 7.02 -8.68
C ALA A 45 -0.66 7.10 -7.74
N TRP A 46 -0.52 8.16 -6.95
CA TRP A 46 0.50 8.30 -5.92
C TRP A 46 0.21 7.49 -4.65
N ALA A 47 -1.04 7.20 -4.36
CA ALA A 47 -1.42 6.44 -3.18
C ALA A 47 -1.02 4.97 -3.33
N ASP A 48 -0.22 4.47 -2.40
CA ASP A 48 0.32 3.11 -2.46
C ASP A 48 -0.77 2.04 -2.26
N ARG A 49 -1.81 2.36 -1.50
CA ARG A 49 -2.89 1.42 -1.16
C ARG A 49 -3.96 1.29 -2.25
N ILE A 50 -4.06 2.25 -3.15
CA ILE A 50 -5.04 2.25 -4.24
C ILE A 50 -4.42 1.56 -5.45
N THR A 51 -5.04 0.47 -5.90
CA THR A 51 -4.59 -0.31 -7.05
C THR A 51 -5.09 0.31 -8.36
N PHE A 52 -4.46 -0.04 -9.48
CA PHE A 52 -4.94 0.39 -10.80
C PHE A 52 -6.32 -0.16 -11.12
N GLU A 53 -6.65 -1.35 -10.64
CA GLU A 53 -7.97 -1.95 -10.77
C GLU A 53 -9.05 -1.12 -10.06
N GLU A 54 -8.76 -0.60 -8.85
CA GLU A 54 -9.67 0.30 -8.15
C GLU A 54 -9.88 1.62 -8.89
N ILE A 55 -8.83 2.18 -9.47
CA ILE A 55 -8.92 3.39 -10.30
C ILE A 55 -9.83 3.12 -11.51
N ARG A 56 -9.66 1.97 -12.14
CA ARG A 56 -10.50 1.55 -13.27
C ARG A 56 -11.96 1.38 -12.86
N GLU A 57 -12.24 0.75 -11.74
CA GLU A 57 -13.59 0.57 -11.22
C GLU A 57 -14.29 1.90 -10.94
N LYS A 58 -13.56 2.87 -10.39
CA LYS A 58 -14.13 4.17 -10.02
C LYS A 58 -14.19 5.17 -11.18
N THR A 59 -13.20 5.18 -12.06
CA THR A 59 -13.08 6.19 -13.12
C THR A 59 -13.27 5.64 -14.54
N GLY A 60 -13.20 4.32 -14.71
CA GLY A 60 -13.17 3.69 -16.02
C GLY A 60 -11.84 3.81 -16.76
N LYS A 61 -10.83 4.43 -16.18
CA LYS A 61 -9.49 4.61 -16.78
C LYS A 61 -8.62 3.39 -16.58
N THR A 62 -8.07 2.86 -17.68
CA THR A 62 -7.12 1.75 -17.65
C THR A 62 -5.76 2.22 -17.16
N GLU A 63 -4.88 1.25 -16.79
CA GLU A 63 -3.50 1.55 -16.36
C GLU A 63 -2.75 2.41 -17.39
N ASN A 64 -2.87 2.08 -18.69
CA ASN A 64 -2.22 2.83 -19.76
C ASN A 64 -2.71 4.27 -19.84
N GLU A 65 -3.99 4.50 -19.65
CA GLU A 65 -4.60 5.84 -19.63
C GLU A 65 -4.14 6.64 -18.42
N VAL A 66 -4.03 6.01 -17.25
CA VAL A 66 -3.48 6.62 -16.03
C VAL A 66 -2.02 7.03 -16.27
N ILE A 67 -1.22 6.19 -16.88
CA ILE A 67 0.18 6.50 -17.22
C ILE A 67 0.27 7.70 -18.15
N LYS A 68 -0.58 7.77 -19.17
CA LYS A 68 -0.64 8.93 -20.08
C LYS A 68 -1.01 10.22 -19.34
N ILE A 69 -2.00 10.16 -18.45
CA ILE A 69 -2.42 11.31 -17.64
C ILE A 69 -1.28 11.77 -16.74
N MET A 70 -0.59 10.84 -16.08
CA MET A 70 0.54 11.16 -15.22
C MET A 70 1.70 11.78 -16.00
N ARG A 71 2.01 11.24 -17.18
CA ARG A 71 3.04 11.80 -18.05
C ARG A 71 2.72 13.24 -18.50
N LYS A 72 1.47 13.51 -18.81
CA LYS A 72 1.00 14.83 -19.26
C LYS A 72 1.03 15.88 -18.13
N ASN A 73 0.66 15.50 -16.92
CA ASN A 73 0.45 16.43 -15.81
C ASN A 73 1.67 16.58 -14.89
N LEU A 74 2.57 15.60 -14.85
CA LEU A 74 3.76 15.65 -14.01
C LEU A 74 4.97 16.12 -14.80
N LYS A 75 5.94 16.74 -14.09
CA LYS A 75 7.26 17.00 -14.63
C LYS A 75 7.97 15.68 -14.96
N ALA A 76 8.86 15.67 -15.94
CA ALA A 76 9.58 14.47 -16.37
C ALA A 76 10.32 13.77 -15.22
N SER A 77 10.95 14.52 -14.32
CA SER A 77 11.61 13.98 -13.13
C SER A 77 10.64 13.33 -12.15
N SER A 78 9.50 13.98 -11.87
CA SER A 78 8.47 13.45 -11.00
C SER A 78 7.82 12.21 -11.59
N PHE A 79 7.56 12.20 -12.89
CA PHE A 79 7.03 11.04 -13.59
C PHE A 79 7.96 9.82 -13.50
N ARG A 80 9.26 10.01 -13.69
CA ARG A 80 10.27 8.95 -13.56
C ARG A 80 10.31 8.36 -12.15
N LEU A 81 10.26 9.21 -11.13
CA LEU A 81 10.20 8.78 -9.73
C LEU A 81 8.93 7.98 -9.45
N TRP A 82 7.79 8.45 -9.93
CA TRP A 82 6.52 7.74 -9.81
C TRP A 82 6.58 6.36 -10.47
N ARG A 83 7.11 6.26 -11.69
CA ARG A 83 7.24 4.98 -12.40
C ARG A 83 8.12 3.99 -11.66
N LYS A 84 9.26 4.44 -11.14
CA LYS A 84 10.13 3.59 -10.31
C LYS A 84 9.42 3.08 -9.06
N ARG A 85 8.70 3.96 -8.38
CA ARG A 85 7.95 3.62 -7.18
C ARG A 85 6.86 2.59 -7.46
N VAL A 86 6.06 2.80 -8.49
CA VAL A 86 4.97 1.90 -8.88
C VAL A 86 5.52 0.52 -9.28
N ASN A 87 6.64 0.45 -9.96
CA ASN A 87 7.27 -0.82 -10.34
C ASN A 87 7.81 -1.61 -9.13
N LYS A 88 8.24 -0.92 -8.08
CA LYS A 88 8.68 -1.57 -6.82
C LYS A 88 7.52 -2.10 -5.99
N ILE A 89 6.37 -1.45 -6.03
CA ILE A 89 5.20 -1.81 -5.21
C ILE A 89 4.37 -2.85 -5.96
N SER A 90 4.53 -4.11 -5.59
CA SER A 90 3.80 -5.23 -6.19
C SER A 90 2.29 -5.14 -5.99
N ILE A 91 1.85 -4.51 -4.90
CA ILE A 91 0.43 -4.38 -4.53
C ILE A 91 -0.34 -3.42 -5.44
N LYS A 92 0.35 -2.51 -6.15
CA LYS A 92 -0.28 -1.51 -7.01
C LYS A 92 -1.08 -2.13 -8.16
N SER A 93 -0.67 -3.29 -8.65
CA SER A 93 -1.43 -4.10 -9.59
C SER A 93 -1.85 -5.41 -8.92
N ARG A 94 -3.13 -5.53 -8.61
CA ARG A 94 -3.69 -6.72 -7.96
C ARG A 94 -3.42 -7.99 -8.76
N LYS A 95 -3.60 -7.94 -10.07
CA LYS A 95 -3.36 -9.09 -10.96
C LYS A 95 -1.91 -9.58 -10.89
N LYS A 96 -0.94 -8.67 -10.99
CA LYS A 96 0.48 -9.01 -10.90
C LYS A 96 0.83 -9.56 -9.52
N PHE A 97 0.28 -8.96 -8.48
CA PHE A 97 0.49 -9.41 -7.11
C PHE A 97 -0.03 -10.84 -6.89
N GLU A 98 -1.24 -11.14 -7.35
CA GLU A 98 -1.83 -12.47 -7.25
C GLU A 98 -1.06 -13.50 -8.08
N GLN A 99 -0.64 -13.15 -9.30
CA GLN A 99 0.17 -14.01 -10.14
C GLN A 99 1.52 -14.34 -9.49
N ASN A 100 2.20 -13.34 -8.95
CA ASN A 100 3.47 -13.55 -8.24
C ASN A 100 3.29 -14.41 -7.00
N ARG A 101 2.20 -14.22 -6.27
CA ARG A 101 1.87 -15.02 -5.10
C ARG A 101 1.63 -16.48 -5.47
N ARG A 102 0.83 -16.75 -6.48
CA ARG A 102 0.59 -18.10 -7.00
C ARG A 102 1.88 -18.77 -7.46
N PHE A 103 2.74 -18.04 -8.14
CA PHE A 103 4.03 -18.54 -8.59
C PHE A 103 4.95 -18.91 -7.43
N LEU A 104 4.98 -18.13 -6.36
CA LEU A 104 5.74 -18.44 -5.14
C LEU A 104 5.16 -19.65 -4.41
N GLU A 105 3.84 -19.74 -4.32
CA GLU A 105 3.14 -20.90 -3.73
C GLU A 105 3.45 -22.19 -4.52
N ASP A 106 3.39 -22.14 -5.85
CA ASP A 106 3.72 -23.26 -6.71
C ASP A 106 5.18 -23.72 -6.54
N LYS A 107 6.12 -22.80 -6.48
CA LYS A 107 7.53 -23.12 -6.19
C LYS A 107 7.71 -23.73 -4.80
N SER A 108 7.01 -23.24 -3.80
CA SER A 108 7.06 -23.75 -2.44
C SER A 108 6.57 -25.20 -2.38
N TRP A 109 5.47 -25.50 -3.03
CA TRP A 109 4.92 -26.86 -3.12
C TRP A 109 5.87 -27.81 -3.84
N LYS A 110 6.44 -27.41 -4.95
CA LYS A 110 7.42 -28.21 -5.69
C LYS A 110 8.65 -28.53 -4.85
N ARG A 111 9.15 -27.55 -4.11
CA ARG A 111 10.29 -27.76 -3.21
C ARG A 111 9.98 -28.78 -2.12
N ILE A 112 8.85 -28.65 -1.45
CA ILE A 112 8.40 -29.57 -0.40
C ILE A 112 8.17 -30.98 -1.00
N TYR A 113 7.56 -31.05 -2.16
CA TYR A 113 7.29 -32.30 -2.88
C TYR A 113 8.59 -33.03 -3.27
N TRP A 114 9.56 -32.33 -3.83
CA TRP A 114 10.86 -32.87 -4.21
C TRP A 114 11.70 -33.29 -2.99
N GLU A 115 11.70 -32.54 -1.92
CA GLU A 115 12.39 -32.88 -0.68
C GLU A 115 11.82 -34.14 -0.03
N SER A 116 10.52 -34.36 -0.13
CA SER A 116 9.89 -35.61 0.38
C SER A 116 10.22 -36.86 -0.43
N PHE A 117 10.64 -36.72 -1.69
CA PHE A 117 11.04 -37.81 -2.57
C PHE A 117 12.55 -38.08 -2.60
N SER A 118 13.37 -37.24 -2.03
CA SER A 118 14.85 -37.35 -2.04
C SER A 118 15.42 -38.17 -0.87
N ILE A 119 14.59 -38.92 -0.19
CA ILE A 119 15.04 -39.85 0.89
C ILE A 119 15.25 -41.25 0.31
#